data_36c176d26777f4888224f13f3b6b69cf
#
_entry.id   36c176d26777f4888224f13f3b6b69cf
#
_cell.length_a   1.000
_cell.length_b   1.000
_cell.length_c   1.000
_cell.angle_alpha   90.00
_cell.angle_beta   90.00
_cell.angle_gamma   90.00
#
_symmetry.space_group_name_H-M   'P 1'
#
loop_
_entity.id
_entity.type
_entity.pdbx_description
1 polymer ?
#
loop_
_entity_poly.entity_id
_entity_poly.type
_entity_poly.pdbx_seq_one_letter_code
_entity_poly.pdbx_strand_id
1 'polypeptide(L)'
;FLDDIIEQQAMETKFKNITLFFSIVSLIITLLGVYSAITLDTERRQKEVAIRKINGAGIKQIILLFSRLYMLLLTTSALLAFPVVYVILHMWKEIYQIFFNDGILYWVGIFVGVTLLTALTVIFRILRIVRLNPAEVIKNE
;
A
#
# COMPACT_ATOMS: atom_id res chain seq x y z
N PHE A 1 -14.51 -41.07 13.59
CA PHE A 1 -13.09 -40.65 13.74
C PHE A 1 -12.48 -40.16 12.42
N LEU A 2 -12.57 -40.95 11.32
CA LEU A 2 -12.09 -40.53 10.00
C LEU A 2 -12.96 -39.44 9.40
N ASP A 3 -14.29 -39.54 9.54
CA ASP A 3 -15.23 -38.54 9.06
C ASP A 3 -15.05 -37.19 9.76
N ASP A 4 -14.77 -37.18 11.07
CA ASP A 4 -14.51 -35.98 11.83
C ASP A 4 -13.25 -35.27 11.35
N ILE A 5 -12.19 -36.01 11.01
CA ILE A 5 -10.94 -35.46 10.48
C ILE A 5 -11.15 -34.84 9.08
N ILE A 6 -11.93 -35.53 8.23
CA ILE A 6 -12.25 -35.04 6.88
C ILE A 6 -13.10 -33.77 6.95
N GLU A 7 -14.06 -33.72 7.87
CA GLU A 7 -14.94 -32.56 8.07
C GLU A 7 -14.14 -31.36 8.60
N GLN A 8 -13.21 -31.59 9.53
CA GLN A 8 -12.33 -30.59 10.08
C GLN A 8 -11.38 -30.01 9.00
N GLN A 9 -10.77 -30.84 8.18
CA GLN A 9 -9.94 -30.41 7.05
C GLN A 9 -10.76 -29.64 5.99
N ALA A 10 -11.99 -30.05 5.72
CA ALA A 10 -12.87 -29.34 4.81
C ALA A 10 -13.25 -27.95 5.33
N MET A 11 -13.51 -27.83 6.63
CA MET A 11 -13.76 -26.54 7.30
C MET A 11 -12.54 -25.61 7.22
N GLU A 12 -11.36 -26.11 7.55
CA GLU A 12 -10.12 -25.33 7.48
C GLU A 12 -9.85 -24.80 6.06
N THR A 13 -10.09 -25.65 5.05
CA THR A 13 -9.92 -25.27 3.65
C THR A 13 -10.92 -24.19 3.23
N LYS A 14 -12.18 -24.30 3.68
CA LYS A 14 -13.20 -23.27 3.43
C LYS A 14 -12.83 -21.94 4.09
N PHE A 15 -12.42 -21.96 5.36
CA PHE A 15 -11.96 -20.76 6.07
C PHE A 15 -10.76 -20.10 5.38
N LYS A 16 -9.76 -20.89 4.97
CA LYS A 16 -8.61 -20.41 4.22
C LYS A 16 -9.03 -19.71 2.92
N ASN A 17 -9.92 -20.31 2.14
CA ASN A 17 -10.37 -19.75 0.87
C ASN A 17 -11.18 -18.46 1.07
N ILE A 18 -12.04 -18.41 2.07
CA ILE A 18 -12.81 -17.22 2.42
C ILE A 18 -11.88 -16.09 2.85
N THR A 19 -10.93 -16.38 3.73
CA THR A 19 -9.94 -15.39 4.20
C THR A 19 -9.08 -14.87 3.05
N LEU A 20 -8.65 -15.75 2.16
CA LEU A 20 -7.87 -15.38 0.97
C LEU A 20 -8.69 -14.48 0.04
N PHE A 21 -9.96 -14.79 -0.20
CA PHE A 21 -10.86 -13.96 -1.00
C PHE A 21 -11.01 -12.55 -0.41
N PHE A 22 -11.32 -12.44 0.88
CA PHE A 22 -11.44 -11.15 1.55
C PHE A 22 -10.12 -10.38 1.58
N SER A 23 -9.00 -11.06 1.72
CA SER A 23 -7.67 -10.44 1.66
C SER A 23 -7.40 -9.81 0.29
N ILE A 24 -7.73 -10.51 -0.79
CA ILE A 24 -7.59 -9.99 -2.16
C ILE A 24 -8.49 -8.78 -2.37
N VAL A 25 -9.76 -8.86 -1.97
CA VAL A 25 -10.70 -7.73 -2.09
C VAL A 25 -10.21 -6.52 -1.29
N SER A 26 -9.76 -6.72 -0.06
CA SER A 26 -9.19 -5.68 0.79
C SER A 26 -7.96 -5.02 0.16
N LEU A 27 -7.09 -5.83 -0.44
CA LEU A 27 -5.89 -5.34 -1.14
C LEU A 27 -6.27 -4.47 -2.34
N ILE A 28 -7.25 -4.89 -3.14
CA ILE A 28 -7.75 -4.11 -4.29
C ILE A 28 -8.32 -2.77 -3.81
N ILE A 29 -9.17 -2.77 -2.78
CA ILE A 29 -9.75 -1.55 -2.22
C ILE A 29 -8.66 -0.61 -1.71
N THR A 30 -7.66 -1.14 -1.02
CA THR A 30 -6.52 -0.37 -0.52
C THR A 30 -5.73 0.26 -1.65
N LEU A 31 -5.43 -0.48 -2.71
CA LEU A 31 -4.73 0.05 -3.88
C LEU A 31 -5.53 1.15 -4.59
N LEU A 32 -6.85 0.99 -4.73
CA LEU A 32 -7.72 2.02 -5.29
C LEU A 32 -7.74 3.27 -4.40
N GLY A 33 -7.79 3.12 -3.08
CA GLY A 33 -7.71 4.22 -2.12
C GLY A 33 -6.39 4.98 -2.22
N VAL A 34 -5.28 4.27 -2.25
CA VAL A 34 -3.93 4.87 -2.42
C VAL A 34 -3.83 5.59 -3.77
N TYR A 35 -4.29 4.95 -4.85
CA TYR A 35 -4.30 5.58 -6.18
C TYR A 35 -5.12 6.87 -6.21
N SER A 36 -6.31 6.86 -5.62
CA SER A 36 -7.19 8.03 -5.53
C SER A 36 -6.55 9.16 -4.73
N ALA A 37 -5.98 8.84 -3.55
CA ALA A 37 -5.31 9.82 -2.70
C ALA A 37 -4.11 10.48 -3.41
N ILE A 38 -3.26 9.69 -4.07
CA ILE A 38 -2.12 10.20 -4.83
C ILE A 38 -2.61 11.08 -6.00
N THR A 39 -3.70 10.71 -6.65
CA THR A 39 -4.29 11.48 -7.74
C THR A 39 -4.70 12.87 -7.26
N LEU A 40 -5.50 12.95 -6.19
CA LEU A 40 -5.97 14.20 -5.63
C LEU A 40 -4.81 15.10 -5.13
N ASP A 41 -3.84 14.51 -4.41
CA ASP A 41 -2.69 15.27 -3.92
C ASP A 41 -1.85 15.83 -5.08
N THR A 42 -1.66 15.04 -6.13
CA THR A 42 -0.88 15.46 -7.29
C THR A 42 -1.60 16.55 -8.09
N GLU A 43 -2.92 16.47 -8.25
CA GLU A 43 -3.72 17.51 -8.89
C GLU A 43 -3.65 18.83 -8.12
N ARG A 44 -3.75 18.79 -6.80
CA ARG A 44 -3.59 19.98 -5.96
C ARG A 44 -2.20 20.64 -6.07
N ARG A 45 -1.17 19.84 -6.35
CA ARG A 45 0.23 20.31 -6.44
C ARG A 45 0.72 20.57 -7.87
N GLN A 46 -0.16 20.44 -8.87
CA GLN A 46 0.22 20.64 -10.27
C GLN A 46 0.90 22.00 -10.54
N LYS A 47 0.40 23.07 -9.91
CA LYS A 47 0.99 24.41 -10.03
C LYS A 47 2.44 24.43 -9.48
N GLU A 48 2.68 23.82 -8.31
CA GLU A 48 4.02 23.72 -7.72
C GLU A 48 4.98 22.95 -8.63
N VAL A 49 4.50 21.82 -9.18
CA VAL A 49 5.28 21.02 -10.13
C VAL A 49 5.59 21.79 -11.41
N ALA A 50 4.61 22.53 -11.95
CA ALA A 50 4.78 23.35 -13.15
C ALA A 50 5.83 24.45 -12.92
N ILE A 51 5.74 25.20 -11.83
CA ILE A 51 6.70 26.26 -11.46
C ILE A 51 8.11 25.70 -11.31
N ARG A 52 8.26 24.56 -10.65
CA ARG A 52 9.58 23.91 -10.49
C ARG A 52 10.14 23.44 -11.82
N LYS A 53 9.29 22.92 -12.71
CA LYS A 53 9.69 22.49 -14.06
C LYS A 53 10.15 23.66 -14.93
N ILE A 54 9.48 24.81 -14.85
CA ILE A 54 9.89 26.04 -15.54
C ILE A 54 11.25 26.53 -15.01
N ASN A 55 11.50 26.40 -13.70
CA ASN A 55 12.76 26.74 -13.06
C ASN A 55 13.86 25.68 -13.27
N GLY A 56 13.67 24.71 -14.18
CA GLY A 56 14.69 23.75 -14.56
C GLY A 56 14.79 22.53 -13.64
N ALA A 57 13.84 22.30 -12.74
CA ALA A 57 13.85 21.11 -11.90
C ALA A 57 13.67 19.84 -12.74
N GLY A 58 14.59 18.89 -12.59
CA GLY A 58 14.52 17.60 -13.25
C GLY A 58 13.42 16.71 -12.66
N ILE A 59 12.92 15.78 -13.48
CA ILE A 59 11.88 14.79 -13.09
C ILE A 59 12.27 14.04 -11.81
N LYS A 60 13.56 13.70 -11.64
CA LYS A 60 14.07 13.01 -10.45
C LYS A 60 13.84 13.81 -9.16
N GLN A 61 14.00 15.13 -9.20
CA GLN A 61 13.81 16.01 -8.04
C GLN A 61 12.33 16.04 -7.62
N ILE A 62 11.43 16.06 -8.59
CA ILE A 62 9.98 16.04 -8.35
C ILE A 62 9.57 14.71 -7.75
N ILE A 63 10.05 13.60 -8.31
CA ILE A 63 9.78 12.25 -7.78
C ILE A 63 10.31 12.13 -6.33
N LEU A 64 11.51 12.60 -6.06
CA LEU A 64 12.13 12.53 -4.73
C LEU A 64 11.33 13.31 -3.68
N LEU A 65 10.80 14.48 -4.05
CA LEU A 65 9.97 15.29 -3.16
C LEU A 65 8.69 14.55 -2.74
N PHE A 66 7.98 13.99 -3.71
CA PHE A 66 6.78 13.21 -3.43
C PHE A 66 7.10 11.91 -2.69
N SER A 67 8.15 11.20 -3.09
CA SER A 67 8.58 9.97 -2.43
C SER A 67 8.86 10.16 -0.94
N ARG A 68 9.49 11.27 -0.57
CA ARG A 68 9.78 11.58 0.85
C ARG A 68 8.51 11.70 1.69
N LEU A 69 7.49 12.37 1.17
CA LEU A 69 6.21 12.52 1.85
C LEU A 69 5.50 11.17 2.02
N TYR A 70 5.43 10.39 0.94
CA TYR A 70 4.77 9.08 0.97
C TYR A 70 5.52 8.06 1.82
N MET A 71 6.86 8.10 1.84
CA MET A 71 7.66 7.27 2.74
C MET A 71 7.40 7.62 4.20
N LEU A 72 7.26 8.90 4.54
CA LEU A 72 6.92 9.31 5.90
C LEU A 72 5.53 8.80 6.30
N LEU A 73 4.54 8.96 5.43
CA LEU A 73 3.19 8.44 5.66
C LEU A 73 3.17 6.91 5.82
N LEU A 74 3.89 6.18 4.97
CA LEU A 74 4.02 4.72 5.07
C LEU A 74 4.67 4.29 6.38
N THR A 75 5.76 4.95 6.77
CA THR A 75 6.48 4.61 8.01
C THR A 75 5.59 4.86 9.23
N THR A 76 4.91 6.01 9.28
CA THR A 76 4.00 6.31 10.39
C THR A 76 2.81 5.36 10.44
N SER A 77 2.22 5.02 9.29
CA SER A 77 1.13 4.04 9.20
C SER A 77 1.58 2.64 9.65
N ALA A 78 2.77 2.20 9.24
CA ALA A 78 3.33 0.92 9.66
C ALA A 78 3.60 0.87 11.17
N LEU A 79 4.13 1.97 11.74
CA LEU A 79 4.42 2.08 13.17
C LEU A 79 3.13 1.94 14.01
N LEU A 80 2.00 2.40 13.51
CA LEU A 80 0.70 2.26 14.17
C LEU A 80 0.05 0.90 13.89
N ALA A 81 0.11 0.41 12.66
CA ALA A 81 -0.58 -0.81 12.24
C ALA A 81 0.09 -2.08 12.79
N PHE A 82 1.41 -2.17 12.78
CA PHE A 82 2.12 -3.38 13.18
C PHE A 82 1.88 -3.80 14.63
N PRO A 83 1.93 -2.90 15.64
CA PRO A 83 1.61 -3.28 17.02
C PRO A 83 0.18 -3.80 17.15
N VAL A 84 -0.79 -3.17 16.47
CA VAL A 84 -2.19 -3.58 16.53
C VAL A 84 -2.37 -4.97 15.94
N VAL A 85 -1.81 -5.21 14.75
CA VAL A 85 -1.87 -6.51 14.09
C VAL A 85 -1.14 -7.58 14.91
N TYR A 86 0.01 -7.25 15.52
CA TYR A 86 0.74 -8.16 16.38
C TYR A 86 -0.09 -8.62 17.58
N VAL A 87 -0.76 -7.68 18.26
CA VAL A 87 -1.63 -7.99 19.42
C VAL A 87 -2.79 -8.90 18.99
N ILE A 88 -3.45 -8.57 17.86
CA ILE A 88 -4.56 -9.39 17.34
C ILE A 88 -4.09 -10.80 17.02
N LEU A 89 -2.97 -10.94 16.31
CA LEU A 89 -2.41 -12.26 15.95
C LEU A 89 -2.00 -13.05 17.19
N HIS A 90 -1.44 -12.39 18.21
CA HIS A 90 -1.07 -13.06 19.46
C HIS A 90 -2.29 -13.61 20.20
N MET A 91 -3.37 -12.82 20.30
CA MET A 91 -4.63 -13.29 20.88
C MET A 91 -5.22 -14.48 20.10
N TRP A 92 -5.14 -14.45 18.78
CA TRP A 92 -5.62 -15.54 17.92
C TRP A 92 -4.81 -16.82 18.11
N LYS A 93 -3.50 -16.72 18.27
CA LYS A 93 -2.63 -17.88 18.55
C LYS A 93 -2.99 -18.59 19.83
N GLU A 94 -3.25 -17.83 20.89
CA GLU A 94 -3.65 -18.40 22.18
C GLU A 94 -4.99 -19.14 22.09
N ILE A 95 -5.93 -18.62 21.29
CA ILE A 95 -7.26 -19.22 21.14
C ILE A 95 -7.21 -20.49 20.27
N TYR A 96 -6.45 -20.49 19.18
CA TYR A 96 -6.48 -21.54 18.16
C TYR A 96 -5.28 -22.48 18.21
N GLN A 97 -4.33 -22.29 19.12
CA GLN A 97 -3.07 -23.06 19.24
C GLN A 97 -2.31 -23.23 17.90
N ILE A 98 -2.42 -22.24 17.01
CA ILE A 98 -1.78 -22.26 15.71
C ILE A 98 -0.32 -21.83 15.85
N PHE A 99 0.62 -22.70 15.48
CA PHE A 99 2.05 -22.35 15.42
C PHE A 99 2.31 -21.53 14.16
N PHE A 100 2.22 -20.21 14.26
CA PHE A 100 2.62 -19.30 13.20
C PHE A 100 4.06 -18.85 13.46
N ASN A 101 4.91 -18.95 12.43
CA ASN A 101 6.28 -18.45 12.51
C ASN A 101 6.25 -16.93 12.23
N ASP A 102 6.08 -16.12 13.27
CA ASP A 102 6.07 -14.65 13.19
C ASP A 102 7.48 -14.08 13.30
N GLY A 103 8.45 -14.72 12.66
CA GLY A 103 9.80 -14.17 12.58
C GLY A 103 9.80 -12.74 12.01
N ILE A 104 10.76 -11.94 12.46
CA ILE A 104 10.93 -10.56 12.02
C ILE A 104 10.98 -10.44 10.49
N LEU A 105 11.42 -11.47 9.80
CA LEU A 105 11.49 -11.56 8.34
C LEU A 105 10.10 -11.47 7.69
N TYR A 106 9.06 -12.02 8.32
CA TYR A 106 7.68 -11.93 7.85
C TYR A 106 7.19 -10.48 7.86
N TRP A 107 7.40 -9.76 8.97
CA TRP A 107 7.01 -8.35 9.12
C TRP A 107 7.76 -7.43 8.16
N VAL A 108 9.07 -7.66 8.01
CA VAL A 108 9.90 -6.94 7.03
C VAL A 108 9.42 -7.21 5.61
N GLY A 109 9.08 -8.45 5.27
CA GLY A 109 8.54 -8.82 3.95
C GLY A 109 7.25 -8.08 3.62
N ILE A 110 6.31 -8.00 4.56
CA ILE A 110 5.06 -7.24 4.40
C ILE A 110 5.36 -5.75 4.19
N PHE A 111 6.21 -5.16 5.03
CA PHE A 111 6.56 -3.75 4.93
C PHE A 111 7.21 -3.41 3.57
N VAL A 112 8.17 -4.23 3.14
CA VAL A 112 8.84 -4.07 1.84
C VAL A 112 7.84 -4.23 0.70
N GLY A 113 6.97 -5.23 0.74
CA GLY A 113 5.94 -5.45 -0.28
C GLY A 113 4.99 -4.26 -0.43
N VAL A 114 4.44 -3.76 0.68
CA VAL A 114 3.56 -2.58 0.67
C VAL A 114 4.30 -1.33 0.19
N THR A 115 5.55 -1.15 0.62
CA THR A 115 6.39 -0.02 0.20
C THR A 115 6.65 -0.05 -1.30
N LEU A 116 6.99 -1.22 -1.86
CA LEU A 116 7.21 -1.38 -3.30
C LEU A 116 5.94 -1.09 -4.11
N LEU A 117 4.79 -1.63 -3.71
CA LEU A 117 3.51 -1.37 -4.39
C LEU A 117 3.15 0.11 -4.37
N THR A 118 3.32 0.77 -3.23
CA THR A 118 3.07 2.22 -3.12
C THR A 118 4.06 3.03 -3.95
N ALA A 119 5.35 2.69 -3.93
CA ALA A 119 6.37 3.36 -4.72
C ALA A 119 6.08 3.24 -6.22
N LEU A 120 5.70 2.06 -6.71
CA LEU A 120 5.31 1.85 -8.10
C LEU A 120 4.11 2.72 -8.48
N THR A 121 3.09 2.78 -7.63
CA THR A 121 1.89 3.61 -7.85
C THR A 121 2.24 5.09 -7.92
N VAL A 122 3.07 5.58 -7.00
CA VAL A 122 3.55 6.97 -6.96
C VAL A 122 4.35 7.30 -8.23
N ILE A 123 5.32 6.48 -8.58
CA ILE A 123 6.19 6.70 -9.74
C ILE A 123 5.35 6.73 -11.03
N PHE A 124 4.47 5.74 -11.20
CA PHE A 124 3.60 5.66 -12.37
C PHE A 124 2.74 6.92 -12.53
N ARG A 125 2.17 7.41 -11.44
CA ARG A 125 1.32 8.60 -11.44
C ARG A 125 2.10 9.87 -11.74
N ILE A 126 3.26 10.06 -11.10
CA ILE A 126 4.11 11.24 -11.34
C ILE A 126 4.60 11.26 -12.79
N LEU A 127 5.05 10.12 -13.33
CA LEU A 127 5.48 10.05 -14.72
C LEU A 127 4.36 10.43 -15.70
N ARG A 128 3.13 10.05 -15.40
CA ARG A 128 1.97 10.45 -16.21
C ARG A 128 1.76 11.96 -16.19
N ILE A 129 1.88 12.60 -15.04
CA ILE A 129 1.67 14.06 -14.89
C ILE A 129 2.80 14.87 -15.50
N VAL A 130 4.04 14.43 -15.33
CA VAL A 130 5.21 15.12 -15.90
C VAL A 130 5.20 15.06 -17.44
N ARG A 131 4.55 14.06 -18.03
CA ARG A 131 4.35 13.96 -19.49
C ARG A 131 3.25 14.91 -20.01
N LEU A 132 2.37 15.42 -19.15
CA LEU A 132 1.41 16.45 -19.54
C LEU A 132 2.15 17.75 -19.84
N ASN A 133 1.75 18.41 -20.92
CA ASN A 133 2.39 19.62 -21.40
C ASN A 133 2.13 20.78 -20.43
N PRO A 134 3.17 21.43 -19.84
CA PRO A 134 2.94 22.51 -18.88
C PRO A 134 2.13 23.68 -19.44
N ALA A 135 2.15 23.88 -20.76
CA ALA A 135 1.41 24.93 -21.45
C ALA A 135 -0.12 24.74 -21.38
N GLU A 136 -0.63 23.51 -21.31
CA GLU A 136 -2.07 23.24 -21.20
C GLU A 136 -2.61 23.49 -19.79
N VAL A 137 -1.78 23.28 -18.77
CA VAL A 137 -2.18 23.47 -17.36
C VAL A 137 -2.39 24.96 -17.04
N ILE A 138 -1.66 25.86 -17.73
CA ILE A 138 -1.76 27.32 -17.52
C ILE A 138 -2.86 27.95 -18.38
N LYS A 139 -3.24 27.32 -19.49
CA LYS A 139 -4.22 27.85 -20.44
C LYS A 139 -5.70 27.62 -20.03
N ASN A 140 -5.96 26.73 -19.10
CA ASN A 140 -7.33 26.39 -18.65
C ASN A 140 -7.77 27.17 -17.39
N GLU A 141 -7.20 28.34 -17.13
CA GLU A 141 -7.69 29.41 -16.26
C GLU A 141 -8.05 30.61 -17.13
#